data_913ea1dba00dba82c115f54595a5d35f
#
_entry.id   913ea1dba00dba82c115f54595a5d35f
#
_cell.length_a   1.000
_cell.length_b   1.000
_cell.length_c   1.000
_cell.angle_alpha   90.00
_cell.angle_beta   90.00
_cell.angle_gamma   90.00
#
_symmetry.space_group_name_H-M   'P 1'
#
loop_
_entity.id
_entity.type
_entity.pdbx_description
1 polymer ?
#
loop_
_entity_poly.entity_id
_entity_poly.type
_entity_poly.pdbx_seq_one_letter_code
_entity_poly.pdbx_strand_id
1 'polypeptide(L)'
;MLKKFLNNNTNIFIFIIYCVVFIFTSFAIKNYLINNYNNKDYLLVSIDYIKNYGAAFSLFNTHTNLLVIISAIILGVIIVYIAKNIKSFSKTDVFFTAMLCSGIICNMTERINDGFVTDYIRLNFITFPIFNVSDIFISFGAFMLICTILFNNEQ
;
A
#
# COMPACT_ATOMS: atom_id res chain seq x y z
N MET A 1 -28.50 -6.82 21.00
CA MET A 1 -28.26 -5.69 20.08
C MET A 1 -26.81 -5.63 19.61
N LEU A 2 -25.83 -5.60 20.48
CA LEU A 2 -24.38 -5.54 20.17
C LEU A 2 -23.89 -6.70 19.27
N LYS A 3 -24.27 -7.95 19.57
CA LYS A 3 -23.90 -9.15 18.79
C LYS A 3 -24.38 -9.11 17.34
N LYS A 4 -25.58 -8.57 17.09
CA LYS A 4 -26.17 -8.40 15.75
C LYS A 4 -25.48 -7.27 14.99
N PHE A 5 -25.10 -6.17 15.68
CA PHE A 5 -24.34 -5.05 15.13
C PHE A 5 -22.92 -5.50 14.72
N LEU A 6 -22.21 -6.24 15.58
CA LEU A 6 -20.89 -6.76 15.30
C LEU A 6 -20.91 -7.74 14.12
N ASN A 7 -21.90 -8.65 14.07
CA ASN A 7 -22.01 -9.63 12.99
C ASN A 7 -22.27 -8.98 11.61
N ASN A 8 -23.04 -7.88 11.59
CA ASN A 8 -23.32 -7.14 10.35
C ASN A 8 -22.16 -6.26 9.86
N ASN A 9 -21.18 -5.95 10.72
CA ASN A 9 -20.08 -5.05 10.41
C ASN A 9 -18.70 -5.71 10.57
N THR A 10 -18.63 -7.03 10.71
CA THR A 10 -17.39 -7.77 10.94
C THR A 10 -16.31 -7.43 9.91
N ASN A 11 -16.66 -7.37 8.62
CA ASN A 11 -15.71 -7.06 7.57
C ASN A 11 -15.13 -5.64 7.68
N ILE A 12 -15.93 -4.67 8.15
CA ILE A 12 -15.45 -3.29 8.39
C ILE A 12 -14.42 -3.28 9.50
N PHE A 13 -14.69 -3.95 10.63
CA PHE A 13 -13.73 -4.03 11.74
C PHE A 13 -12.44 -4.73 11.33
N ILE A 14 -12.54 -5.85 10.60
CA ILE A 14 -11.39 -6.58 10.11
C ILE A 14 -10.59 -5.71 9.13
N PHE A 15 -11.26 -4.99 8.22
CA PHE A 15 -10.63 -4.06 7.29
C PHE A 15 -9.81 -2.99 8.03
N ILE A 16 -10.40 -2.34 9.04
CA ILE A 16 -9.70 -1.31 9.84
C ILE A 16 -8.49 -1.91 10.55
N ILE A 17 -8.63 -3.11 11.16
CA ILE A 17 -7.51 -3.78 11.84
C ILE A 17 -6.38 -4.06 10.84
N TYR A 18 -6.68 -4.61 9.66
CA TYR A 18 -5.66 -4.85 8.63
C TYR A 18 -4.99 -3.55 8.16
N CYS A 19 -5.77 -2.48 7.95
CA CYS A 19 -5.18 -1.18 7.60
C CYS A 19 -4.20 -0.69 8.66
N VAL A 20 -4.57 -0.74 9.93
CA VAL A 20 -3.67 -0.34 11.03
C VAL A 20 -2.40 -1.19 11.05
N VAL A 21 -2.53 -2.51 10.91
CA VAL A 21 -1.39 -3.42 10.89
C VAL A 21 -0.46 -3.13 9.71
N PHE A 22 -0.99 -2.97 8.49
CA PHE A 22 -0.17 -2.70 7.30
C PHE A 22 0.52 -1.33 7.37
N ILE A 23 -0.19 -0.28 7.82
CA ILE A 23 0.40 1.06 8.00
C ILE A 23 1.52 1.00 9.02
N PHE A 24 1.26 0.40 10.19
CA PHE A 24 2.28 0.24 11.23
C PHE A 24 3.49 -0.54 10.71
N THR A 25 3.26 -1.66 10.02
CA THR A 25 4.33 -2.49 9.45
C THR A 25 5.18 -1.71 8.45
N SER A 26 4.56 -0.95 7.54
CA SER A 26 5.28 -0.13 6.55
C SER A 26 6.19 0.89 7.23
N PHE A 27 5.68 1.67 8.18
CA PHE A 27 6.47 2.67 8.89
C PHE A 27 7.52 2.05 9.82
N ALA A 28 7.22 0.92 10.46
CA ALA A 28 8.18 0.22 11.32
C ALA A 28 9.37 -0.31 10.52
N ILE A 29 9.12 -0.96 9.37
CA ILE A 29 10.18 -1.46 8.48
C ILE A 29 11.01 -0.30 7.94
N LYS A 30 10.37 0.76 7.42
CA LYS A 30 11.06 1.96 6.96
C LYS A 30 11.99 2.51 8.04
N ASN A 31 11.46 2.79 9.24
CA ASN A 31 12.25 3.37 10.33
C ASN A 31 13.39 2.46 10.77
N TYR A 32 13.14 1.15 10.86
CA TYR A 32 14.18 0.18 11.20
C TYR A 32 15.32 0.17 10.17
N LEU A 33 14.97 0.11 8.88
CA LEU A 33 15.97 0.05 7.80
C LEU A 33 16.77 1.36 7.69
N ILE A 34 16.10 2.51 7.80
CA ILE A 34 16.78 3.83 7.73
C ILE A 34 17.72 4.02 8.92
N ASN A 35 17.27 3.71 10.14
CA ASN A 35 18.08 3.91 11.35
C ASN A 35 19.27 2.94 11.44
N ASN A 36 19.19 1.80 10.76
CA ASN A 36 20.24 0.79 10.70
C ASN A 36 20.92 0.75 9.33
N TYR A 37 20.80 1.83 8.55
CA TYR A 37 21.37 1.92 7.22
C TYR A 37 22.90 1.89 7.25
N ASN A 38 23.50 0.84 6.70
CA ASN A 38 24.93 0.62 6.63
C ASN A 38 25.39 0.17 5.23
N ASN A 39 24.70 0.58 4.16
CA ASN A 39 24.98 0.13 2.77
C ASN A 39 25.13 -1.41 2.69
N LYS A 40 24.16 -2.13 3.21
CA LYS A 40 24.22 -3.59 3.22
C LYS A 40 23.76 -4.13 1.88
N ASP A 41 24.70 -4.74 1.17
CA ASP A 41 24.41 -5.51 -0.03
C ASP A 41 24.23 -6.98 0.34
N TYR A 42 23.06 -7.51 0.06
CA TYR A 42 22.79 -8.94 0.08
C TYR A 42 22.80 -9.46 -1.36
N LEU A 43 22.97 -10.76 -1.54
CA LEU A 43 23.09 -11.38 -2.86
C LEU A 43 21.98 -10.93 -3.85
N LEU A 44 20.74 -10.90 -3.41
CA LEU A 44 19.58 -10.60 -4.27
C LEU A 44 19.00 -9.19 -4.07
N VAL A 45 19.24 -8.58 -2.92
CA VAL A 45 18.61 -7.32 -2.52
C VAL A 45 19.64 -6.44 -1.81
N SER A 46 19.66 -5.15 -2.14
CA SER A 46 20.42 -4.14 -1.40
C SER A 46 19.47 -3.17 -0.74
N ILE A 47 19.90 -2.63 0.39
CA ILE A 47 19.17 -1.56 1.07
C ILE A 47 19.83 -0.24 0.72
N ASP A 48 19.09 0.64 0.08
CA ASP A 48 19.49 1.99 -0.30
C ASP A 48 18.65 3.03 0.44
N TYR A 49 18.92 4.30 0.20
CA TYR A 49 18.10 5.41 0.65
C TYR A 49 17.95 6.43 -0.48
N ILE A 50 16.80 6.46 -1.11
CA ILE A 50 16.49 7.39 -2.19
C ILE A 50 15.21 8.17 -1.90
N LYS A 51 15.27 9.47 -2.10
CA LYS A 51 14.10 10.36 -2.07
C LYS A 51 13.42 10.34 -3.43
N ASN A 52 12.22 9.77 -3.50
CA ASN A 52 11.42 9.72 -4.71
C ASN A 52 10.36 10.83 -4.69
N TYR A 53 10.58 11.86 -5.51
CA TYR A 53 9.64 12.99 -5.68
C TYR A 53 8.54 12.70 -6.72
N GLY A 54 8.70 11.63 -7.50
CA GLY A 54 7.81 11.24 -8.59
C GLY A 54 6.94 10.02 -8.28
N ALA A 55 6.41 9.44 -9.36
CA ALA A 55 5.84 8.09 -9.40
C ALA A 55 6.90 7.09 -9.90
N ALA A 56 6.47 5.85 -10.22
CA ALA A 56 7.33 4.84 -10.82
C ALA A 56 8.08 5.41 -12.04
N PHE A 57 9.34 5.00 -12.23
CA PHE A 57 10.22 5.48 -13.31
C PHE A 57 10.42 7.00 -13.35
N SER A 58 10.39 7.65 -12.20
CA SER A 58 10.57 9.12 -12.07
C SER A 58 9.52 9.95 -12.83
N LEU A 59 8.38 9.38 -13.17
CA LEU A 59 7.29 10.14 -13.75
C LEU A 59 6.79 11.20 -12.75
N PHE A 60 6.53 12.41 -13.26
CA PHE A 60 6.04 13.55 -12.45
C PHE A 60 6.97 14.02 -11.32
N ASN A 61 8.30 13.86 -11.45
CA ASN A 61 9.29 14.23 -10.43
C ASN A 61 9.17 15.66 -9.88
N THR A 62 8.55 16.58 -10.61
CA THR A 62 8.36 17.97 -10.18
C THR A 62 6.96 18.26 -9.65
N HIS A 63 6.08 17.26 -9.58
CA HIS A 63 4.66 17.45 -9.30
C HIS A 63 4.17 16.57 -8.16
N THR A 64 4.88 16.53 -7.04
CA THR A 64 4.52 15.71 -5.86
C THR A 64 3.09 15.98 -5.38
N ASN A 65 2.64 17.26 -5.41
CA ASN A 65 1.27 17.62 -5.04
C ASN A 65 0.22 16.99 -5.98
N LEU A 66 0.52 16.88 -7.27
CA LEU A 66 -0.37 16.18 -8.20
C LEU A 66 -0.51 14.71 -7.87
N LEU A 67 0.59 14.05 -7.47
CA LEU A 67 0.55 12.65 -7.03
C LEU A 67 -0.27 12.46 -5.75
N VAL A 68 -0.22 13.41 -4.82
CA VAL A 68 -1.08 13.40 -3.61
C VAL A 68 -2.55 13.50 -4.02
N ILE A 69 -2.90 14.42 -4.94
CA ILE A 69 -4.27 14.60 -5.42
C ILE A 69 -4.77 13.33 -6.12
N ILE A 70 -3.97 12.74 -7.01
CA ILE A 70 -4.31 11.49 -7.72
C ILE A 70 -4.53 10.36 -6.70
N SER A 71 -3.62 10.20 -5.74
CA SER A 71 -3.72 9.18 -4.69
C SER A 71 -4.99 9.36 -3.84
N ALA A 72 -5.33 10.60 -3.50
CA ALA A 72 -6.55 10.93 -2.75
C ALA A 72 -7.82 10.59 -3.55
N ILE A 73 -7.84 10.88 -4.86
CA ILE A 73 -8.97 10.55 -5.74
C ILE A 73 -9.14 9.02 -5.82
N ILE A 74 -8.03 8.28 -6.09
CA ILE A 74 -8.07 6.82 -6.17
C ILE A 74 -8.57 6.23 -4.85
N LEU A 75 -8.03 6.69 -3.72
CA LEU A 75 -8.44 6.24 -2.39
C LEU A 75 -9.93 6.55 -2.13
N GLY A 76 -10.39 7.74 -2.52
CA GLY A 76 -11.80 8.13 -2.41
C GLY A 76 -12.73 7.20 -3.20
N VAL A 77 -12.37 6.85 -4.44
CA VAL A 77 -13.13 5.88 -5.26
C VAL A 77 -13.17 4.51 -4.59
N ILE A 78 -12.02 4.02 -4.08
CA ILE A 78 -11.94 2.73 -3.38
C ILE A 78 -12.81 2.77 -2.11
N ILE A 79 -12.76 3.84 -1.31
CA ILE A 79 -13.57 3.97 -0.10
C ILE A 79 -15.06 3.94 -0.41
N VAL A 80 -15.50 4.65 -1.46
CA VAL A 80 -16.93 4.61 -1.89
C VAL A 80 -17.33 3.20 -2.32
N TYR A 81 -16.46 2.50 -3.04
CA TYR A 81 -16.71 1.11 -3.44
C TYR A 81 -16.80 0.18 -2.22
N ILE A 82 -15.86 0.31 -1.27
CA ILE A 82 -15.87 -0.43 0.00
C ILE A 82 -17.16 -0.17 0.77
N ALA A 83 -17.55 1.09 0.94
CA ALA A 83 -18.74 1.45 1.71
C ALA A 83 -20.01 0.79 1.18
N LYS A 84 -20.09 0.58 -0.14
CA LYS A 84 -21.23 -0.08 -0.79
C LYS A 84 -21.16 -1.61 -0.73
N ASN A 85 -19.97 -2.22 -0.77
CA ASN A 85 -19.82 -3.64 -1.06
C ASN A 85 -19.15 -4.46 0.06
N ILE A 86 -18.56 -3.84 1.09
CA ILE A 86 -17.70 -4.54 2.08
C ILE A 86 -18.42 -5.70 2.81
N LYS A 87 -19.74 -5.63 2.93
CA LYS A 87 -20.52 -6.70 3.57
C LYS A 87 -20.54 -7.99 2.75
N SER A 88 -20.39 -7.89 1.42
CA SER A 88 -20.34 -9.02 0.50
C SER A 88 -18.93 -9.51 0.23
N PHE A 89 -17.89 -8.78 0.67
CA PHE A 89 -16.51 -9.17 0.47
C PHE A 89 -16.18 -10.48 1.18
N SER A 90 -15.43 -11.34 0.51
CA SER A 90 -14.72 -12.44 1.16
C SER A 90 -13.65 -11.91 2.12
N LYS A 91 -13.15 -12.74 3.02
CA LYS A 91 -12.03 -12.36 3.91
C LYS A 91 -10.77 -12.01 3.13
N THR A 92 -10.56 -12.67 2.00
CA THR A 92 -9.47 -12.44 1.06
C THR A 92 -9.58 -11.06 0.42
N ASP A 93 -10.79 -10.68 -0.04
CA ASP A 93 -11.02 -9.34 -0.61
C ASP A 93 -10.77 -8.24 0.42
N VAL A 94 -11.26 -8.43 1.66
CA VAL A 94 -11.04 -7.49 2.77
C VAL A 94 -9.55 -7.31 3.03
N PHE A 95 -8.77 -8.41 3.06
CA PHE A 95 -7.33 -8.39 3.30
C PHE A 95 -6.57 -7.62 2.22
N PHE A 96 -6.79 -7.97 0.94
CA PHE A 96 -6.06 -7.33 -0.15
C PHE A 96 -6.50 -5.90 -0.42
N THR A 97 -7.78 -5.58 -0.18
CA THR A 97 -8.26 -4.19 -0.25
C THR A 97 -7.62 -3.33 0.86
N ALA A 98 -7.50 -3.86 2.07
CA ALA A 98 -6.83 -3.17 3.17
C ALA A 98 -5.33 -2.97 2.87
N MET A 99 -4.66 -3.98 2.31
CA MET A 99 -3.26 -3.90 1.88
C MET A 99 -3.06 -2.78 0.85
N LEU A 100 -3.86 -2.75 -0.21
CA LEU A 100 -3.84 -1.73 -1.26
C LEU A 100 -4.05 -0.32 -0.68
N CYS A 101 -5.12 -0.13 0.10
CA CYS A 101 -5.43 1.17 0.71
C CYS A 101 -4.30 1.65 1.62
N SER A 102 -3.74 0.76 2.43
CA SER A 102 -2.66 1.08 3.36
C SER A 102 -1.39 1.54 2.65
N GLY A 103 -1.01 0.86 1.57
CA GLY A 103 0.13 1.28 0.75
C GLY A 103 -0.06 2.68 0.14
N ILE A 104 -1.26 2.96 -0.40
CA ILE A 104 -1.59 4.29 -0.92
C ILE A 104 -1.53 5.35 0.18
N ILE A 105 -2.10 5.06 1.36
CA ILE A 105 -2.08 5.97 2.51
C ILE A 105 -0.65 6.26 2.96
N CYS A 106 0.22 5.25 3.07
CA CYS A 106 1.60 5.43 3.50
C CYS A 106 2.37 6.33 2.53
N ASN A 107 2.35 6.02 1.22
CA ASN A 107 3.03 6.83 0.22
C ASN A 107 2.46 8.25 0.10
N MET A 108 1.15 8.42 0.29
CA MET A 108 0.52 9.73 0.33
C MET A 108 0.93 10.53 1.57
N THR A 109 0.98 9.88 2.74
CA THR A 109 1.40 10.52 4.00
C THR A 109 2.83 11.03 3.94
N GLU A 110 3.76 10.25 3.37
CA GLU A 110 5.14 10.70 3.18
C GLU A 110 5.21 11.92 2.26
N ARG A 111 4.48 11.91 1.13
CA ARG A 111 4.45 13.08 0.23
C ARG A 111 3.88 14.32 0.87
N ILE A 112 2.86 14.19 1.72
CA ILE A 112 2.27 15.35 2.44
C ILE A 112 3.24 15.91 3.47
N ASN A 113 3.91 15.04 4.24
CA ASN A 113 4.76 15.46 5.37
C ASN A 113 6.16 15.86 4.92
N ASP A 114 6.77 15.07 4.02
CA ASP A 114 8.19 15.17 3.67
C ASP A 114 8.41 15.74 2.27
N GLY A 115 7.36 15.77 1.43
CA GLY A 115 7.43 16.19 0.02
C GLY A 115 7.95 15.12 -0.93
N PHE A 116 8.31 13.92 -0.43
CA PHE A 116 8.81 12.78 -1.21
C PHE A 116 8.42 11.47 -0.54
N VAL A 117 8.59 10.36 -1.27
CA VAL A 117 8.52 9.01 -0.70
C VAL A 117 9.93 8.47 -0.53
N THR A 118 10.18 7.78 0.57
CA THR A 118 11.47 7.13 0.81
C THR A 118 11.45 5.72 0.22
N ASP A 119 12.26 5.50 -0.82
CA ASP A 119 12.47 4.20 -1.42
C ASP A 119 13.80 3.61 -0.94
N TYR A 120 13.80 2.29 -0.63
CA TYR A 120 14.94 1.68 0.05
C TYR A 120 15.23 0.22 -0.34
N ILE A 121 14.44 -0.40 -1.23
CA ILE A 121 14.64 -1.78 -1.69
C ILE A 121 15.13 -1.75 -3.13
N ARG A 122 16.37 -2.21 -3.37
CA ARG A 122 16.93 -2.42 -4.70
C ARG A 122 17.07 -3.91 -4.99
N LEU A 123 16.66 -4.34 -6.19
CA LEU A 123 16.91 -5.69 -6.69
C LEU A 123 18.26 -5.72 -7.43
N ASN A 124 19.16 -6.66 -7.06
CA ASN A 124 20.51 -6.71 -7.62
C ASN A 124 20.62 -7.55 -8.90
N PHE A 125 19.61 -8.34 -9.20
CA PHE A 125 19.61 -9.29 -10.32
C PHE A 125 18.88 -8.76 -11.57
N ILE A 126 18.18 -7.63 -11.45
CA ILE A 126 17.50 -6.96 -12.57
C ILE A 126 17.62 -5.43 -12.42
N THR A 127 17.58 -4.72 -13.55
CA THR A 127 17.45 -3.26 -13.54
C THR A 127 15.97 -2.89 -13.29
N PHE A 128 15.66 -2.59 -12.04
CA PHE A 128 14.34 -2.20 -11.60
C PHE A 128 14.43 -0.94 -10.71
N PRO A 129 13.48 -0.02 -10.78
CA PRO A 129 13.45 1.12 -9.87
C PRO A 129 13.51 0.69 -8.41
N ILE A 130 14.19 1.48 -7.57
CA ILE A 130 14.17 1.27 -6.13
C ILE A 130 12.77 1.57 -5.64
N PHE A 131 12.25 0.78 -4.71
CA PHE A 131 10.90 0.84 -4.20
C PHE A 131 10.86 0.64 -2.68
N ASN A 132 9.68 0.71 -2.09
CA ASN A 132 9.45 0.52 -0.67
C ASN A 132 8.37 -0.54 -0.37
N VAL A 133 8.14 -0.84 0.89
CA VAL A 133 7.12 -1.83 1.32
C VAL A 133 5.70 -1.38 0.96
N SER A 134 5.41 -0.07 0.96
CA SER A 134 4.09 0.43 0.56
C SER A 134 3.81 0.17 -0.92
N ASP A 135 4.84 0.20 -1.78
CA ASP A 135 4.70 -0.14 -3.20
C ASP A 135 4.41 -1.62 -3.39
N ILE A 136 5.01 -2.50 -2.55
CA ILE A 136 4.66 -3.92 -2.52
C ILE A 136 3.19 -4.09 -2.14
N PHE A 137 2.72 -3.39 -1.11
CA PHE A 137 1.32 -3.46 -0.67
C PHE A 137 0.36 -3.00 -1.76
N ILE A 138 0.68 -1.91 -2.48
CA ILE A 138 -0.12 -1.42 -3.60
C ILE A 138 -0.17 -2.45 -4.73
N SER A 139 1.01 -2.87 -5.20
CA SER A 139 1.13 -3.72 -6.39
C SER A 139 0.55 -5.11 -6.15
N PHE A 140 0.91 -5.75 -5.03
CA PHE A 140 0.46 -7.09 -4.69
C PHE A 140 -1.03 -7.11 -4.32
N GLY A 141 -1.50 -6.11 -3.55
CA GLY A 141 -2.90 -5.96 -3.20
C GLY A 141 -3.78 -5.79 -4.45
N ALA A 142 -3.38 -4.91 -5.38
CA ALA A 142 -4.09 -4.70 -6.64
C ALA A 142 -4.08 -5.96 -7.51
N PHE A 143 -2.94 -6.62 -7.67
CA PHE A 143 -2.82 -7.86 -8.44
C PHE A 143 -3.75 -8.96 -7.91
N MET A 144 -3.75 -9.18 -6.60
CA MET A 144 -4.58 -10.21 -5.98
C MET A 144 -6.08 -9.89 -6.09
N LEU A 145 -6.49 -8.62 -6.00
CA LEU A 145 -7.88 -8.21 -6.22
C LEU A 145 -8.32 -8.45 -7.67
N ILE A 146 -7.45 -8.19 -8.64
CA ILE A 146 -7.72 -8.52 -10.05
C ILE A 146 -7.90 -10.04 -10.21
N CYS A 147 -7.02 -10.84 -9.59
CA CYS A 147 -7.15 -12.30 -9.62
C CYS A 147 -8.48 -12.76 -9.01
N THR A 148 -8.89 -12.22 -7.85
CA THR A 148 -10.16 -12.61 -7.24
C THR A 148 -11.35 -12.26 -8.13
N ILE A 149 -11.33 -11.12 -8.82
CA ILE A 149 -12.40 -10.73 -9.75
C ILE A 149 -12.46 -11.68 -10.96
N LEU A 150 -11.31 -12.02 -11.54
CA LEU A 150 -11.26 -12.87 -12.74
C LEU A 150 -11.70 -14.30 -12.45
N PHE A 151 -11.25 -14.87 -11.32
CA PHE A 151 -11.53 -16.28 -11.00
C PHE A 151 -12.86 -16.50 -10.27
N ASN A 152 -13.46 -15.49 -9.61
CA ASN A 152 -14.77 -15.63 -8.99
C ASN A 152 -15.94 -15.47 -9.99
N ASN A 153 -15.70 -14.99 -11.21
CA ASN A 153 -16.72 -14.88 -12.24
C ASN A 153 -16.97 -16.21 -13.00
N GLU A 154 -16.28 -17.29 -12.63
CA GLU A 154 -16.46 -18.62 -13.26
C GLU A 154 -17.35 -19.57 -12.43
N GLN A 155 -17.99 -19.11 -11.37
CA GLN A 155 -18.96 -19.87 -10.56
C GLN A 155 -20.34 -19.23 -10.63
#